data_e51009fb57907baab48c18e8c27cb41c
#
_entry.id   e51009fb57907baab48c18e8c27cb41c
#
_cell.length_a   1.000
_cell.length_b   1.000
_cell.length_c   1.000
_cell.angle_alpha   90.00
_cell.angle_beta   90.00
_cell.angle_gamma   90.00
#
_symmetry.space_group_name_H-M   'P 1'
#
loop_
_entity.id
_entity.type
_entity.pdbx_description
1 polymer ?
#
loop_
_entity_poly.entity_id
_entity_poly.type
_entity_poly.pdbx_seq_one_letter_code
_entity_poly.pdbx_strand_id
1 'polypeptide(L)'
;MIRPATDRDIDALLPIEHRCFAHDRLSRLDFHRALKAKSAVLIVAEEGGAVLGYALIRIRGRQAHLESLAVDPPARRLGLGRALLKASEQAVLERGALHMRLEIREDNPAAFALYRALGYRQHGTWLEYYEDESDALRLRKALGPDAAEEALGIG
;
A
#
# COMPACT_ATOMS: atom_id res chain seq x y z
N MET A 1 4.74 6.95 14.98
CA MET A 1 5.95 6.19 14.61
C MET A 1 5.59 5.05 13.65
N ILE A 2 6.40 4.86 12.64
CA ILE A 2 6.21 3.75 11.71
C ILE A 2 7.27 2.69 11.98
N ARG A 3 6.86 1.45 12.09
CA ARG A 3 7.73 0.33 12.42
C ARG A 3 7.27 -0.96 11.74
N PRO A 4 8.14 -1.98 11.64
CA PRO A 4 7.69 -3.30 11.17
C PRO A 4 6.61 -3.87 12.09
N ALA A 5 5.67 -4.58 11.49
CA ALA A 5 4.64 -5.28 12.24
C ALA A 5 5.20 -6.54 12.90
N THR A 6 4.57 -6.95 13.99
CA THR A 6 4.84 -8.21 14.67
C THR A 6 3.55 -9.01 14.79
N ASP A 7 3.65 -10.27 15.23
CA ASP A 7 2.47 -11.12 15.44
C ASP A 7 1.45 -10.46 16.39
N ARG A 8 1.92 -9.65 17.33
CA ARG A 8 1.06 -8.96 18.31
C ARG A 8 0.18 -7.90 17.68
N ASP A 9 0.55 -7.40 16.51
CA ASP A 9 -0.19 -6.33 15.84
C ASP A 9 -1.42 -6.84 15.10
N ILE A 10 -1.48 -8.11 14.74
CA ILE A 10 -2.53 -8.64 13.86
C ILE A 10 -3.92 -8.40 14.41
N ASP A 11 -4.12 -8.54 15.72
CA ASP A 11 -5.43 -8.29 16.34
C ASP A 11 -5.89 -6.85 16.14
N ALA A 12 -4.96 -5.89 16.05
CA ALA A 12 -5.28 -4.50 15.78
C ALA A 12 -5.51 -4.24 14.28
N LEU A 13 -4.86 -5.01 13.40
CA LEU A 13 -4.98 -4.82 11.95
C LEU A 13 -6.33 -5.28 11.40
N LEU A 14 -6.89 -6.35 11.93
CA LEU A 14 -8.15 -6.90 11.44
C LEU A 14 -9.32 -5.92 11.52
N PRO A 15 -9.54 -5.22 12.65
CA PRO A 15 -10.59 -4.21 12.71
C PRO A 15 -10.39 -3.06 11.73
N ILE A 16 -9.13 -2.63 11.52
CA ILE A 16 -8.81 -1.55 10.57
C ILE A 16 -9.14 -2.00 9.15
N GLU A 17 -8.72 -3.20 8.76
CA GLU A 17 -9.02 -3.76 7.46
C GLU A 17 -10.55 -3.81 7.25
N HIS A 18 -11.28 -4.25 8.27
CA HIS A 18 -12.73 -4.38 8.22
C HIS A 18 -13.43 -3.03 8.06
N ARG A 19 -12.96 -2.01 8.77
CA ARG A 19 -13.54 -0.66 8.68
C ARG A 19 -13.19 0.07 7.38
N CYS A 20 -12.02 -0.23 6.81
CA CYS A 20 -11.54 0.46 5.60
C CYS A 20 -12.06 -0.16 4.31
N PHE A 21 -12.33 -1.47 4.30
CA PHE A 21 -12.67 -2.20 3.07
C PHE A 21 -13.95 -3.00 3.23
N ALA A 22 -14.84 -2.85 2.26
CA ALA A 22 -16.09 -3.62 2.21
C ALA A 22 -15.91 -4.97 1.56
N HIS A 23 -14.95 -5.09 0.64
CA HIS A 23 -14.70 -6.27 -0.17
C HIS A 23 -13.23 -6.63 -0.18
N ASP A 24 -12.91 -7.87 -0.58
CA ASP A 24 -11.52 -8.32 -0.80
C ASP A 24 -10.63 -8.12 0.42
N ARG A 25 -11.18 -8.37 1.60
CA ARG A 25 -10.48 -8.15 2.87
C ARG A 25 -9.39 -9.18 3.11
N LEU A 26 -8.26 -8.69 3.68
CA LEU A 26 -7.20 -9.57 4.17
C LEU A 26 -7.67 -10.28 5.43
N SER A 27 -7.39 -11.58 5.49
CA SER A 27 -7.72 -12.41 6.65
C SER A 27 -6.57 -12.43 7.66
N ARG A 28 -6.84 -12.98 8.84
CA ARG A 28 -5.79 -13.23 9.84
C ARG A 28 -4.65 -14.08 9.25
N LEU A 29 -5.00 -15.10 8.48
CA LEU A 29 -4.02 -15.97 7.83
C LEU A 29 -3.18 -15.21 6.81
N ASP A 30 -3.78 -14.29 6.06
CA ASP A 30 -3.06 -13.45 5.11
C ASP A 30 -1.99 -12.61 5.81
N PHE A 31 -2.34 -11.99 6.95
CA PHE A 31 -1.37 -11.22 7.74
C PHE A 31 -0.27 -12.10 8.32
N HIS A 32 -0.60 -13.27 8.84
CA HIS A 32 0.41 -14.21 9.35
C HIS A 32 1.37 -14.67 8.26
N ARG A 33 0.85 -14.99 7.09
CA ARG A 33 1.69 -15.38 5.95
C ARG A 33 2.61 -14.25 5.51
N ALA A 34 2.11 -13.01 5.50
CA ALA A 34 2.92 -11.85 5.15
C ALA A 34 4.08 -11.65 6.13
N LEU A 35 3.84 -11.82 7.43
CA LEU A 35 4.89 -11.68 8.44
C LEU A 35 6.02 -12.69 8.27
N LYS A 36 5.71 -13.88 7.76
CA LYS A 36 6.70 -14.96 7.57
C LYS A 36 7.37 -14.94 6.21
N ALA A 37 6.79 -14.22 5.23
CA ALA A 37 7.30 -14.23 3.87
C ALA A 37 8.47 -13.25 3.73
N LYS A 38 9.60 -13.72 3.21
CA LYS A 38 10.77 -12.85 2.91
C LYS A 38 10.47 -11.83 1.82
N SER A 39 9.49 -12.14 0.96
CA SER A 39 9.08 -11.28 -0.15
C SER A 39 8.01 -10.26 0.24
N ALA A 40 7.68 -10.14 1.51
CA ALA A 40 6.65 -9.22 1.97
C ALA A 40 7.20 -8.23 3.00
N VAL A 41 6.63 -7.02 2.99
CA VAL A 41 6.88 -5.98 3.98
C VAL A 41 5.53 -5.64 4.59
N LEU A 42 5.42 -5.76 5.90
CA LEU A 42 4.23 -5.32 6.63
C LEU A 42 4.68 -4.33 7.70
N ILE A 43 4.24 -3.09 7.58
CA ILE A 43 4.59 -2.01 8.49
C ILE A 43 3.33 -1.39 9.09
N VAL A 44 3.46 -0.85 10.29
CA VAL A 44 2.35 -0.23 11.01
C VAL A 44 2.70 1.19 11.43
N ALA A 45 1.67 2.02 11.52
CA ALA A 45 1.76 3.35 12.13
C ALA A 45 1.20 3.25 13.55
N GLU A 46 2.01 3.58 14.53
CA GLU A 46 1.67 3.52 15.94
C GLU A 46 1.81 4.88 16.59
N GLU A 47 0.79 5.28 17.34
CA GLU A 47 0.79 6.52 18.11
C GLU A 47 0.22 6.23 19.50
N GLY A 48 0.95 6.62 20.55
CA GLY A 48 0.47 6.44 21.91
C GLY A 48 0.16 4.99 22.28
N GLY A 49 0.88 4.03 21.70
CA GLY A 49 0.65 2.61 21.95
C GLY A 49 -0.46 1.98 21.12
N ALA A 50 -1.15 2.76 20.27
CA ALA A 50 -2.23 2.26 19.42
C ALA A 50 -1.80 2.18 17.97
N VAL A 51 -2.13 1.07 17.30
CA VAL A 51 -1.92 0.92 15.85
C VAL A 51 -3.06 1.61 15.13
N LEU A 52 -2.72 2.59 14.29
CA LEU A 52 -3.70 3.42 13.58
C LEU A 52 -3.74 3.18 12.08
N GLY A 53 -2.80 2.43 11.55
CA GLY A 53 -2.76 2.12 10.13
C GLY A 53 -1.67 1.12 9.81
N TYR A 54 -1.67 0.63 8.57
CA TYR A 54 -0.66 -0.32 8.12
C TYR A 54 -0.51 -0.27 6.60
N ALA A 55 0.59 -0.85 6.13
CA ALA A 55 0.81 -1.09 4.71
C ALA A 55 1.38 -2.49 4.52
N LEU A 56 0.87 -3.19 3.52
CA LEU A 56 1.35 -4.51 3.11
C LEU A 56 1.84 -4.44 1.67
N ILE A 57 3.11 -4.78 1.48
CA ILE A 57 3.76 -4.73 0.18
C ILE A 57 4.40 -6.08 -0.12
N ARG A 58 4.28 -6.55 -1.36
CA ARG A 58 4.97 -7.74 -1.84
C ARG A 58 6.03 -7.36 -2.84
N ILE A 59 7.17 -8.05 -2.80
CA ILE A 59 8.30 -7.78 -3.68
C ILE A 59 8.56 -8.99 -4.56
N ARG A 60 8.64 -8.73 -5.88
CA ARG A 60 9.02 -9.75 -6.86
C ARG A 60 10.08 -9.14 -7.77
N GLY A 61 11.33 -9.55 -7.59
CA GLY A 61 12.45 -8.98 -8.33
C GLY A 61 12.60 -7.49 -8.06
N ARG A 62 12.52 -6.70 -9.10
CA ARG A 62 12.62 -5.23 -9.00
C ARG A 62 11.27 -4.53 -8.87
N GLN A 63 10.20 -5.29 -8.77
CA GLN A 63 8.84 -4.75 -8.66
C GLN A 63 8.29 -4.97 -7.27
N ALA A 64 7.67 -3.94 -6.73
CA ALA A 64 6.90 -4.03 -5.50
C ALA A 64 5.44 -3.79 -5.80
N HIS A 65 4.56 -4.50 -5.09
CA HIS A 65 3.13 -4.37 -5.20
C HIS A 65 2.55 -3.96 -3.85
N LEU A 66 1.99 -2.77 -3.78
CA LEU A 66 1.26 -2.33 -2.60
C LEU A 66 -0.09 -3.02 -2.60
N GLU A 67 -0.22 -4.06 -1.78
CA GLU A 67 -1.45 -4.85 -1.70
C GLU A 67 -2.52 -4.15 -0.86
N SER A 68 -2.10 -3.47 0.21
CA SER A 68 -3.04 -2.77 1.08
C SER A 68 -2.36 -1.61 1.79
N LEU A 69 -3.08 -0.51 1.88
CA LEU A 69 -2.69 0.67 2.66
C LEU A 69 -3.96 1.17 3.33
N ALA A 70 -3.99 1.12 4.65
CA ALA A 70 -5.17 1.48 5.41
C ALA A 70 -4.81 2.36 6.61
N VAL A 71 -5.61 3.40 6.82
CA VAL A 71 -5.55 4.23 8.03
C VAL A 71 -6.93 4.17 8.67
N ASP A 72 -6.94 3.88 9.97
CA ASP A 72 -8.19 3.80 10.72
C ASP A 72 -8.97 5.12 10.54
N PRO A 73 -10.27 5.07 10.20
CA PRO A 73 -11.04 6.28 9.91
C PRO A 73 -10.89 7.42 10.92
N PRO A 74 -10.90 7.18 12.26
CA PRO A 74 -10.71 8.28 13.21
C PRO A 74 -9.33 8.95 13.14
N ALA A 75 -8.33 8.26 12.58
CA ALA A 75 -6.96 8.77 12.50
C ALA A 75 -6.62 9.35 11.12
N ARG A 76 -7.59 9.45 10.22
CA ARG A 76 -7.37 10.04 8.89
C ARG A 76 -7.12 11.53 9.01
N ARG A 77 -6.46 12.12 7.98
CA ARG A 77 -6.07 13.53 7.90
C ARG A 77 -4.92 13.91 8.82
N LEU A 78 -4.27 12.94 9.47
CA LEU A 78 -3.05 13.17 10.24
C LEU A 78 -1.78 12.93 9.43
N GLY A 79 -1.90 12.67 8.14
CA GLY A 79 -0.77 12.41 7.27
C GLY A 79 -0.19 10.99 7.40
N LEU A 80 -0.87 10.09 8.08
CA LEU A 80 -0.38 8.72 8.30
C LEU A 80 -0.32 7.89 7.03
N GLY A 81 -1.30 8.03 6.13
CA GLY A 81 -1.30 7.32 4.85
C GLY A 81 -0.10 7.71 3.99
N ARG A 82 0.18 9.00 3.91
CA ARG A 82 1.35 9.50 3.18
C ARG A 82 2.64 8.99 3.82
N ALA A 83 2.75 9.03 5.14
CA ALA A 83 3.92 8.55 5.87
C ALA A 83 4.13 7.05 5.69
N LEU A 84 3.05 6.25 5.75
CA LEU A 84 3.10 4.81 5.49
C LEU A 84 3.55 4.52 4.06
N LEU A 85 3.06 5.28 3.08
CA LEU A 85 3.45 5.09 1.68
C LEU A 85 4.92 5.42 1.48
N LYS A 86 5.40 6.53 2.03
CA LYS A 86 6.81 6.90 1.96
C LYS A 86 7.72 5.85 2.60
N ALA A 87 7.35 5.37 3.78
CA ALA A 87 8.10 4.32 4.45
C ALA A 87 8.08 3.01 3.66
N SER A 88 6.96 2.69 3.02
CA SER A 88 6.84 1.52 2.14
C SER A 88 7.78 1.62 0.95
N GLU A 89 7.80 2.77 0.28
CA GLU A 89 8.69 3.01 -0.87
C GLU A 89 10.15 2.85 -0.47
N GLN A 90 10.53 3.42 0.66
CA GLN A 90 11.89 3.32 1.17
C GLN A 90 12.26 1.87 1.51
N ALA A 91 11.37 1.16 2.17
CA ALA A 91 11.61 -0.23 2.58
C ALA A 91 11.82 -1.15 1.38
N VAL A 92 11.00 -1.00 0.33
CA VAL A 92 11.14 -1.86 -0.85
C VAL A 92 12.34 -1.45 -1.71
N LEU A 93 12.67 -0.16 -1.76
CA LEU A 93 13.86 0.31 -2.45
C LEU A 93 15.13 -0.28 -1.83
N GLU A 94 15.21 -0.33 -0.50
CA GLU A 94 16.31 -0.95 0.22
C GLU A 94 16.46 -2.43 -0.07
N ARG A 95 15.38 -3.08 -0.51
CA ARG A 95 15.38 -4.50 -0.91
C ARG A 95 15.57 -4.70 -2.41
N GLY A 96 15.86 -3.65 -3.16
CA GLY A 96 16.16 -3.73 -4.58
C GLY A 96 14.99 -3.50 -5.52
N ALA A 97 13.81 -3.14 -5.02
CA ALA A 97 12.69 -2.80 -5.87
C ALA A 97 12.89 -1.41 -6.48
N LEU A 98 12.63 -1.28 -7.78
CA LEU A 98 12.78 -0.03 -8.50
C LEU A 98 11.44 0.58 -8.96
N HIS A 99 10.36 -0.17 -8.78
CA HIS A 99 9.01 0.29 -9.12
C HIS A 99 8.03 -0.19 -8.06
N MET A 100 7.04 0.67 -7.77
CA MET A 100 5.90 0.32 -6.94
C MET A 100 4.64 0.39 -7.81
N ARG A 101 3.84 -0.66 -7.80
CA ARG A 101 2.54 -0.66 -8.45
C ARG A 101 1.44 -0.88 -7.43
N LEU A 102 0.26 -0.40 -7.78
CA LEU A 102 -0.94 -0.60 -6.96
C LEU A 102 -2.18 -0.54 -7.86
N GLU A 103 -3.29 -1.01 -7.33
CA GLU A 103 -4.60 -0.91 -7.96
C GLU A 103 -5.53 -0.14 -7.02
N ILE A 104 -6.38 0.70 -7.61
CA ILE A 104 -7.43 1.39 -6.87
C ILE A 104 -8.76 1.16 -7.58
N ARG A 105 -9.84 1.19 -6.80
CA ARG A 105 -11.17 1.06 -7.35
C ARG A 105 -11.49 2.29 -8.23
N GLU A 106 -12.14 2.05 -9.36
CA GLU A 106 -12.54 3.13 -10.28
C GLU A 106 -13.48 4.14 -9.61
N ASP A 107 -14.24 3.69 -8.60
CA ASP A 107 -15.20 4.52 -7.87
C ASP A 107 -14.59 5.26 -6.68
N ASN A 108 -13.25 5.34 -6.63
CA ASN A 108 -12.54 6.04 -5.55
C ASN A 108 -11.66 7.16 -6.10
N PRO A 109 -12.26 8.28 -6.56
CA PRO A 109 -11.50 9.39 -7.12
C PRO A 109 -10.57 10.08 -6.10
N ALA A 110 -10.92 10.02 -4.82
CA ALA A 110 -10.06 10.59 -3.77
C ALA A 110 -8.73 9.84 -3.68
N ALA A 111 -8.75 8.51 -3.73
CA ALA A 111 -7.53 7.71 -3.75
C ALA A 111 -6.73 7.98 -5.02
N PHE A 112 -7.38 8.05 -6.17
CA PHE A 112 -6.72 8.37 -7.44
C PHE A 112 -5.96 9.69 -7.35
N ALA A 113 -6.62 10.74 -6.85
CA ALA A 113 -6.01 12.07 -6.72
C ALA A 113 -4.82 12.05 -5.76
N LEU A 114 -4.94 11.33 -4.64
CA LEU A 114 -3.87 11.20 -3.65
C LEU A 114 -2.63 10.53 -4.26
N TYR A 115 -2.80 9.39 -4.90
CA TYR A 115 -1.67 8.67 -5.48
C TYR A 115 -1.05 9.45 -6.65
N ARG A 116 -1.87 10.12 -7.47
CA ARG A 116 -1.36 11.01 -8.52
C ARG A 116 -0.47 12.11 -7.93
N ALA A 117 -0.92 12.73 -6.85
CA ALA A 117 -0.15 13.78 -6.17
C ALA A 117 1.18 13.26 -5.61
N LEU A 118 1.24 11.96 -5.28
CA LEU A 118 2.44 11.32 -4.75
C LEU A 118 3.35 10.72 -5.83
N GLY A 119 3.04 10.97 -7.10
CA GLY A 119 3.88 10.57 -8.22
C GLY A 119 3.48 9.30 -8.94
N TYR A 120 2.36 8.70 -8.57
CA TYR A 120 1.84 7.52 -9.26
C TYR A 120 1.11 7.91 -10.53
N ARG A 121 1.26 7.09 -11.57
CA ARG A 121 0.61 7.32 -12.86
C ARG A 121 -0.15 6.08 -13.29
N GLN A 122 -1.33 6.30 -13.87
CA GLN A 122 -2.12 5.21 -14.40
C GLN A 122 -1.47 4.65 -15.67
N HIS A 123 -1.37 3.32 -15.76
CA HIS A 123 -0.84 2.64 -16.93
C HIS A 123 -1.76 1.52 -17.43
N GLY A 124 -2.96 1.44 -16.91
CA GLY A 124 -3.94 0.45 -17.37
C GLY A 124 -5.16 0.38 -16.48
N THR A 125 -6.06 -0.51 -16.88
CA THR A 125 -7.28 -0.82 -16.16
C THR A 125 -7.49 -2.32 -16.23
N TRP A 126 -7.83 -2.94 -15.09
CA TRP A 126 -8.28 -4.33 -15.05
C TRP A 126 -9.80 -4.33 -14.89
N LEU A 127 -10.51 -4.86 -15.88
CA LEU A 127 -11.96 -4.91 -15.87
C LEU A 127 -12.45 -5.96 -14.88
N GLU A 128 -13.51 -5.63 -14.13
CA GLU A 128 -14.18 -6.55 -13.21
C GLU A 128 -13.21 -7.23 -12.24
N TYR A 129 -12.24 -6.46 -11.73
CA TYR A 129 -11.14 -6.98 -10.91
C TYR A 129 -11.57 -7.35 -9.50
N TYR A 130 -12.46 -6.56 -8.89
CA TYR A 130 -12.89 -6.75 -7.51
C TYR A 130 -14.08 -7.71 -7.40
N GLU A 131 -14.36 -8.19 -6.19
CA GLU A 131 -15.45 -9.15 -5.94
C GLU A 131 -16.82 -8.63 -6.42
N ASP A 132 -17.04 -7.31 -6.36
CA ASP A 132 -18.28 -6.68 -6.79
C ASP A 132 -18.28 -6.30 -8.27
N GLU A 133 -17.33 -6.84 -9.05
CA GLU A 133 -17.17 -6.60 -10.48
C GLU A 133 -16.76 -5.16 -10.85
N SER A 134 -16.35 -4.34 -9.87
CA SER A 134 -15.78 -3.02 -10.14
C SER A 134 -14.42 -3.14 -10.81
N ASP A 135 -14.11 -2.18 -11.67
CA ASP A 135 -12.81 -2.11 -12.34
C ASP A 135 -11.73 -1.60 -11.41
N ALA A 136 -10.50 -2.01 -11.67
CA ALA A 136 -9.32 -1.50 -10.98
C ALA A 136 -8.51 -0.61 -11.90
N LEU A 137 -8.19 0.59 -11.44
CA LEU A 137 -7.22 1.46 -12.10
C LEU A 137 -5.83 1.02 -11.64
N ARG A 138 -4.95 0.78 -12.60
CA ARG A 138 -3.59 0.32 -12.33
C ARG A 138 -2.63 1.50 -12.35
N LEU A 139 -1.98 1.74 -11.22
CA LEU A 139 -1.06 2.85 -11.05
C LEU A 139 0.36 2.34 -10.77
N ARG A 140 1.36 3.11 -11.17
CA ARG A 140 2.76 2.76 -11.00
C ARG A 140 3.61 4.01 -10.74
N LYS A 141 4.68 3.82 -9.98
CA LYS A 141 5.69 4.85 -9.72
C LYS A 141 7.08 4.25 -9.79
N ALA A 142 8.00 4.91 -10.48
CA ALA A 142 9.42 4.55 -10.45
C ALA A 142 10.04 5.04 -9.15
N LEU A 143 10.91 4.21 -8.59
CA LEU A 143 11.67 4.49 -7.36
C LEU A 143 13.16 4.51 -7.71
N GLY A 144 13.97 5.13 -6.85
CA GLY A 144 15.41 5.10 -7.03
C GLY A 144 15.88 5.78 -8.31
N PRO A 145 16.88 5.20 -9.03
CA PRO A 145 17.53 5.85 -10.16
C PRO A 145 16.61 6.22 -11.33
N ASP A 146 15.53 5.46 -11.53
CA ASP A 146 14.62 5.68 -12.67
C ASP A 146 13.60 6.80 -12.44
N ALA A 147 13.47 7.26 -11.21
CA ALA A 147 12.46 8.24 -10.84
C ALA A 147 12.58 9.56 -11.60
N ALA A 148 13.79 10.07 -11.76
CA ALA A 148 14.04 11.33 -12.44
C ALA A 148 13.72 11.26 -13.93
N GLU A 149 14.07 10.17 -14.58
CA GLU A 149 13.81 9.97 -16.02
C GLU A 149 12.31 9.87 -16.27
N GLU A 150 11.60 9.11 -15.45
CA GLU A 150 10.16 8.95 -15.58
C GLU A 150 9.41 10.25 -15.32
N ALA A 151 9.86 11.04 -14.36
CA ALA A 151 9.28 12.34 -14.05
C ALA A 151 9.46 13.34 -15.20
N LEU A 152 10.54 13.19 -15.99
CA LEU A 152 10.79 14.01 -17.16
C LEU A 152 10.13 13.47 -18.45
N GLY A 153 9.50 12.30 -18.37
CA GLY A 153 8.88 11.67 -19.52
C GLY A 153 9.88 11.04 -20.49
N ILE A 154 11.09 10.74 -20.02
CA ILE A 154 12.14 10.11 -20.83
C ILE A 154 12.34 8.67 -20.36
N GLY A 155 11.98 7.75 -21.10
CA GLY A 155 12.26 6.37 -20.74
C GLY A 155 11.06 5.54 -20.33
#